data_2092aa05376a09e7cc401a0fbc4a4072
#
_entry.id   2092aa05376a09e7cc401a0fbc4a4072
#
_cell.length_a   1.000
_cell.length_b   1.000
_cell.length_c   1.000
_cell.angle_alpha   90.00
_cell.angle_beta   90.00
_cell.angle_gamma   90.00
#
_symmetry.space_group_name_H-M   'P 1'
#
loop_
_entity.id
_entity.type
_entity.pdbx_description
1 polymer ?
#
loop_
_entity_poly.entity_id
_entity_poly.type
_entity_poly.pdbx_seq_one_letter_code
_entity_poly.pdbx_strand_id
1 'polypeptide(L)'
;MSSTIILKKITHLNFSSVVDFFVQPIFNLSTFQCVGAEVLLRGVHRHSIIKPTEFLQQLEENEGIINVGKYIVGKAFEFMQHDVLPKKPDFFLTINLAPHQLNDESFSEYIIQLQSEYGIPAASVIFEITRSAEELAQSGEENIQRLRNAGFSFAWDDIGTLDDVQNKMAQAECEFIKLDRECLRNGNSEKTYEIICEAQKSNAAIIAEGVETMGQTSMLLKHNVVLAQGFLFSRPIKKLDFLQNYIH
;
A
#
# COMPACT_ATOMS: atom_id res chain seq x y z
N MET A 1 -11.60 23.36 -8.56
CA MET A 1 -11.00 23.60 -9.90
C MET A 1 -9.90 22.62 -10.28
N SER A 2 -8.90 22.34 -9.42
CA SER A 2 -7.78 21.45 -9.78
C SER A 2 -8.18 19.99 -9.93
N SER A 3 -9.02 19.45 -9.06
CA SER A 3 -9.56 18.08 -9.13
C SER A 3 -10.39 17.85 -10.38
N THR A 4 -11.23 18.81 -10.77
CA THR A 4 -12.04 18.75 -12.02
C THR A 4 -11.16 18.65 -13.28
N ILE A 5 -9.99 19.30 -13.29
CA ILE A 5 -9.06 19.25 -14.42
C ILE A 5 -8.35 17.90 -14.48
N ILE A 6 -7.97 17.36 -13.33
CA ILE A 6 -7.39 16.02 -13.22
C ILE A 6 -8.36 14.99 -13.80
N LEU A 7 -9.61 15.01 -13.34
CA LEU A 7 -10.64 14.08 -13.81
C LEU A 7 -10.87 14.17 -15.32
N LYS A 8 -11.00 15.38 -15.88
CA LYS A 8 -11.14 15.55 -17.33
C LYS A 8 -9.94 14.98 -18.11
N LYS A 9 -8.73 15.08 -17.61
CA LYS A 9 -7.54 14.51 -18.26
C LYS A 9 -7.46 13.00 -18.11
N ILE A 10 -7.91 12.45 -16.99
CA ILE A 10 -7.97 11.00 -16.76
C ILE A 10 -8.98 10.36 -17.70
N THR A 11 -10.18 10.92 -17.84
CA THR A 11 -11.21 10.43 -18.79
C THR A 11 -10.74 10.46 -20.24
N HIS A 12 -9.76 11.29 -20.59
CA HIS A 12 -9.15 11.34 -21.93
C HIS A 12 -7.84 10.53 -22.05
N LEU A 13 -7.59 9.58 -21.14
CA LEU A 13 -6.41 8.70 -21.15
C LEU A 13 -5.05 9.42 -21.12
N ASN A 14 -5.02 10.64 -20.61
CA ASN A 14 -3.78 11.43 -20.50
C ASN A 14 -3.34 11.63 -19.03
N PHE A 15 -3.27 10.51 -18.28
CA PHE A 15 -2.97 10.58 -16.83
C PHE A 15 -1.51 10.86 -16.53
N SER A 16 -0.59 10.49 -17.40
CA SER A 16 0.86 10.66 -17.16
C SER A 16 1.28 12.10 -16.83
N SER A 17 0.45 13.07 -17.24
CA SER A 17 0.68 14.49 -16.97
C SER A 17 0.00 15.02 -15.71
N VAL A 18 -0.86 14.20 -15.06
CA VAL A 18 -1.72 14.66 -13.95
C VAL A 18 -1.76 13.73 -12.76
N VAL A 19 -1.20 12.52 -12.87
CA VAL A 19 -1.03 11.61 -11.74
C VAL A 19 0.41 11.14 -11.63
N ASP A 20 0.88 11.01 -10.41
CA ASP A 20 2.15 10.44 -10.02
C ASP A 20 1.96 9.77 -8.66
N PHE A 21 3.02 9.21 -8.10
CA PHE A 21 2.99 8.72 -6.73
C PHE A 21 4.14 9.29 -5.90
N PHE A 22 3.89 9.39 -4.62
CA PHE A 22 4.90 9.60 -3.59
C PHE A 22 5.16 8.26 -2.91
N VAL A 23 6.23 8.19 -2.18
CA VAL A 23 6.58 7.00 -1.38
C VAL A 23 6.73 7.38 0.09
N GLN A 24 6.19 6.54 0.96
CA GLN A 24 6.39 6.66 2.40
C GLN A 24 7.23 5.49 2.88
N PRO A 25 8.42 5.73 3.48
CA PRO A 25 9.31 4.68 3.94
C PRO A 25 8.67 3.79 5.01
N ILE A 26 8.90 2.48 4.91
CA ILE A 26 8.61 1.47 5.94
C ILE A 26 9.93 1.04 6.56
N PHE A 27 10.01 1.11 7.88
CA PHE A 27 11.20 0.83 8.65
C PHE A 27 11.11 -0.49 9.39
N ASN A 28 12.23 -1.18 9.47
CA ASN A 28 12.42 -2.23 10.47
C ASN A 28 12.84 -1.57 11.78
N LEU A 29 12.03 -1.69 12.81
CA LEU A 29 12.23 -1.05 14.12
C LEU A 29 13.42 -1.62 14.89
N SER A 30 13.82 -2.87 14.62
CA SER A 30 14.96 -3.50 15.30
C SER A 30 16.31 -2.97 14.78
N THR A 31 16.38 -2.64 13.50
CA THR A 31 17.61 -2.16 12.83
C THR A 31 17.56 -0.67 12.50
N PHE A 32 16.41 -0.05 12.59
CA PHE A 32 16.14 1.32 12.11
C PHE A 32 16.51 1.55 10.63
N GLN A 33 16.43 0.49 9.83
CA GLN A 33 16.67 0.56 8.40
C GLN A 33 15.36 0.66 7.63
N CYS A 34 15.34 1.46 6.57
CA CYS A 34 14.27 1.48 5.59
C CYS A 34 14.34 0.20 4.76
N VAL A 35 13.32 -0.65 4.86
CA VAL A 35 13.24 -1.98 4.22
C VAL A 35 12.14 -2.08 3.17
N GLY A 36 11.23 -1.12 3.14
CA GLY A 36 10.12 -1.04 2.19
C GLY A 36 9.60 0.38 2.07
N ALA A 37 8.60 0.57 1.22
CA ALA A 37 7.87 1.82 1.12
C ALA A 37 6.45 1.61 0.59
N GLU A 38 5.52 2.45 1.03
CA GLU A 38 4.16 2.52 0.50
C GLU A 38 4.10 3.47 -0.69
N VAL A 39 3.46 3.03 -1.77
CA VAL A 39 3.16 3.80 -2.97
C VAL A 39 1.86 4.57 -2.77
N LEU A 40 1.95 5.88 -2.75
CA LEU A 40 0.84 6.77 -2.45
C LEU A 40 0.49 7.64 -3.65
N LEU A 41 -0.63 7.34 -4.30
CA LEU A 41 -1.17 8.11 -5.42
C LEU A 41 -1.22 9.62 -5.11
N ARG A 42 -0.84 10.44 -6.08
CA ARG A 42 -0.95 11.91 -6.01
C ARG A 42 -1.48 12.45 -7.33
N GLY A 43 -2.38 13.40 -7.24
CA GLY A 43 -2.70 14.25 -8.37
C GLY A 43 -1.64 15.34 -8.53
N VAL A 44 -1.26 15.63 -9.76
CA VAL A 44 -0.30 16.69 -10.08
C VAL A 44 -0.94 17.67 -11.05
N HIS A 45 -0.99 18.94 -10.68
CA HIS A 45 -1.45 19.99 -11.58
C HIS A 45 -0.54 21.21 -11.47
N ARG A 46 0.21 21.52 -12.56
CA ARG A 46 1.25 22.56 -12.56
C ARG A 46 2.28 22.32 -11.44
N HIS A 47 2.26 23.16 -10.40
CA HIS A 47 3.14 23.04 -9.23
C HIS A 47 2.42 22.55 -7.97
N SER A 48 1.13 22.24 -8.08
CA SER A 48 0.31 21.79 -6.94
C SER A 48 0.21 20.27 -6.91
N ILE A 49 0.32 19.71 -5.70
CA ILE A 49 0.09 18.31 -5.40
C ILE A 49 -1.30 18.20 -4.77
N ILE A 50 -2.11 17.29 -5.29
CA ILE A 50 -3.49 17.07 -4.91
C ILE A 50 -3.58 15.70 -4.28
N LYS A 51 -4.21 15.64 -3.10
CA LYS A 51 -4.37 14.37 -2.37
C LYS A 51 -5.44 13.50 -3.03
N PRO A 52 -5.33 12.16 -2.93
CA PRO A 52 -6.32 11.23 -3.47
C PRO A 52 -7.75 11.52 -2.97
N THR A 53 -7.91 11.88 -1.71
CA THR A 53 -9.21 12.23 -1.09
C THR A 53 -10.00 13.30 -1.85
N GLU A 54 -9.34 14.09 -2.70
CA GLU A 54 -9.98 15.14 -3.49
C GLU A 54 -10.52 14.65 -4.85
N PHE A 55 -10.12 13.45 -5.32
CA PHE A 55 -10.48 12.97 -6.65
C PHE A 55 -10.70 11.45 -6.75
N LEU A 56 -10.31 10.65 -5.75
CA LEU A 56 -10.34 9.19 -5.80
C LEU A 56 -11.77 8.66 -5.97
N GLN A 57 -12.72 9.16 -5.16
CA GLN A 57 -14.12 8.75 -5.24
C GLN A 57 -14.68 8.91 -6.65
N GLN A 58 -14.37 10.02 -7.32
CA GLN A 58 -14.85 10.26 -8.68
C GLN A 58 -14.16 9.36 -9.72
N LEU A 59 -12.95 8.87 -9.45
CA LEU A 59 -12.30 7.85 -10.28
C LEU A 59 -12.97 6.49 -10.14
N GLU A 60 -13.37 6.14 -8.94
CA GLU A 60 -14.10 4.89 -8.65
C GLU A 60 -15.46 4.90 -9.36
N GLU A 61 -16.23 6.00 -9.24
CA GLU A 61 -17.54 6.18 -9.89
C GLU A 61 -17.49 6.09 -11.43
N ASN A 62 -16.36 6.39 -12.06
CA ASN A 62 -16.20 6.44 -13.52
C ASN A 62 -15.28 5.33 -14.07
N GLU A 63 -15.01 4.29 -13.30
CA GLU A 63 -14.08 3.20 -13.66
C GLU A 63 -12.65 3.67 -14.05
N GLY A 64 -12.39 4.96 -13.93
CA GLY A 64 -11.08 5.55 -14.21
C GLY A 64 -9.99 5.03 -13.27
N ILE A 65 -10.39 4.49 -12.11
CA ILE A 65 -9.50 3.91 -11.12
C ILE A 65 -8.74 2.70 -11.68
N ILE A 66 -9.34 1.91 -12.57
CA ILE A 66 -8.70 0.74 -13.19
C ILE A 66 -7.49 1.19 -14.02
N ASN A 67 -7.69 2.17 -14.91
CA ASN A 67 -6.63 2.66 -15.77
C ASN A 67 -5.52 3.40 -15.00
N VAL A 68 -5.92 4.21 -14.01
CA VAL A 68 -4.96 4.87 -13.11
C VAL A 68 -4.16 3.85 -12.32
N GLY A 69 -4.81 2.79 -11.81
CA GLY A 69 -4.14 1.72 -11.11
C GLY A 69 -3.12 0.98 -11.98
N LYS A 70 -3.51 0.57 -13.19
CA LYS A 70 -2.58 -0.04 -14.15
C LYS A 70 -1.36 0.86 -14.42
N TYR A 71 -1.59 2.16 -14.61
CA TYR A 71 -0.51 3.12 -14.82
C TYR A 71 0.41 3.26 -13.59
N ILE A 72 -0.15 3.38 -12.38
CA ILE A 72 0.64 3.53 -11.15
C ILE A 72 1.42 2.26 -10.84
N VAL A 73 0.82 1.07 -10.98
CA VAL A 73 1.55 -0.20 -10.81
C VAL A 73 2.73 -0.29 -11.79
N GLY A 74 2.51 0.04 -13.08
CA GLY A 74 3.59 0.07 -14.06
C GLY A 74 4.72 1.03 -13.68
N LYS A 75 4.38 2.23 -13.20
CA LYS A 75 5.38 3.21 -12.72
C LYS A 75 6.08 2.78 -11.43
N ALA A 76 5.40 2.07 -10.55
CA ALA A 76 6.00 1.51 -9.35
C ALA A 76 6.98 0.38 -9.68
N PHE A 77 6.64 -0.47 -10.65
CA PHE A 77 7.51 -1.54 -11.13
C PHE A 77 8.75 -0.99 -11.85
N GLU A 78 8.58 0.02 -12.72
CA GLU A 78 9.69 0.74 -13.35
C GLU A 78 10.65 1.30 -12.29
N PHE A 79 10.11 1.97 -11.27
CA PHE A 79 10.87 2.53 -10.16
C PHE A 79 11.63 1.45 -9.35
N MET A 80 10.97 0.33 -9.04
CA MET A 80 11.62 -0.79 -8.36
C MET A 80 12.80 -1.33 -9.17
N GLN A 81 12.56 -1.67 -10.45
CA GLN A 81 13.56 -2.31 -11.30
C GLN A 81 14.78 -1.44 -11.55
N HIS A 82 14.57 -0.16 -11.82
CA HIS A 82 15.67 0.70 -12.27
C HIS A 82 16.38 1.44 -11.13
N ASP A 83 15.64 1.83 -10.10
CA ASP A 83 16.14 2.74 -9.09
C ASP A 83 16.42 2.09 -7.73
N VAL A 84 15.65 1.05 -7.35
CA VAL A 84 15.68 0.50 -5.99
C VAL A 84 16.39 -0.84 -5.91
N LEU A 85 15.91 -1.88 -6.62
CA LEU A 85 16.42 -3.24 -6.51
C LEU A 85 17.91 -3.40 -6.86
N PRO A 86 18.51 -2.63 -7.79
CA PRO A 86 19.94 -2.72 -8.03
C PRO A 86 20.81 -2.39 -6.82
N LYS A 87 20.28 -1.63 -5.85
CA LYS A 87 20.98 -1.23 -4.63
C LYS A 87 20.46 -1.94 -3.37
N LYS A 88 19.17 -2.30 -3.35
CA LYS A 88 18.48 -2.97 -2.25
C LYS A 88 17.62 -4.12 -2.77
N PRO A 89 18.20 -5.30 -3.04
CA PRO A 89 17.49 -6.41 -3.67
C PRO A 89 16.36 -7.00 -2.82
N ASP A 90 16.41 -6.85 -1.50
CA ASP A 90 15.38 -7.33 -0.56
C ASP A 90 14.32 -6.28 -0.22
N PHE A 91 14.30 -5.15 -0.95
CA PHE A 91 13.35 -4.07 -0.72
C PHE A 91 11.96 -4.44 -1.23
N PHE A 92 10.90 -4.03 -0.50
CA PHE A 92 9.52 -4.25 -0.94
C PHE A 92 8.74 -2.94 -1.09
N LEU A 93 7.74 -2.97 -1.96
CA LEU A 93 6.71 -1.92 -2.05
C LEU A 93 5.36 -2.45 -1.62
N THR A 94 4.58 -1.60 -0.96
CA THR A 94 3.16 -1.82 -0.77
C THR A 94 2.37 -0.91 -1.71
N ILE A 95 1.30 -1.44 -2.31
CA ILE A 95 0.49 -0.75 -3.32
C ILE A 95 -0.99 -0.99 -3.04
N ASN A 96 -1.73 0.10 -2.87
CA ASN A 96 -3.18 0.04 -2.65
C ASN A 96 -3.93 -0.44 -3.88
N LEU A 97 -4.86 -1.38 -3.71
CA LEU A 97 -5.80 -1.84 -4.73
C LEU A 97 -7.24 -1.64 -4.28
N ALA A 98 -8.02 -0.96 -5.11
CA ALA A 98 -9.45 -0.81 -4.91
C ALA A 98 -10.20 -2.07 -5.37
N PRO A 99 -11.38 -2.41 -4.79
CA PRO A 99 -12.19 -3.54 -5.23
C PRO A 99 -12.54 -3.51 -6.73
N HIS A 100 -12.82 -2.33 -7.29
CA HIS A 100 -13.07 -2.17 -8.73
C HIS A 100 -11.90 -2.65 -9.62
N GLN A 101 -10.66 -2.46 -9.16
CA GLN A 101 -9.47 -2.94 -9.86
C GLN A 101 -9.34 -4.46 -9.75
N LEU A 102 -9.58 -5.01 -8.56
CA LEU A 102 -9.56 -6.45 -8.33
C LEU A 102 -10.68 -7.18 -9.08
N ASN A 103 -11.85 -6.56 -9.24
CA ASN A 103 -12.98 -7.13 -9.97
C ASN A 103 -12.80 -7.10 -11.51
N ASP A 104 -11.84 -6.32 -12.04
CA ASP A 104 -11.52 -6.28 -13.47
C ASP A 104 -10.74 -7.55 -13.88
N GLU A 105 -11.31 -8.36 -14.77
CA GLU A 105 -10.74 -9.65 -15.17
C GLU A 105 -9.35 -9.53 -15.80
N SER A 106 -9.07 -8.42 -16.49
CA SER A 106 -7.79 -8.18 -17.17
C SER A 106 -6.71 -7.60 -16.24
N PHE A 107 -7.07 -7.23 -15.00
CA PHE A 107 -6.15 -6.50 -14.12
C PHE A 107 -5.03 -7.41 -13.60
N SER A 108 -5.37 -8.62 -13.15
CA SER A 108 -4.38 -9.58 -12.64
C SER A 108 -3.42 -10.05 -13.75
N GLU A 109 -3.95 -10.31 -14.95
CA GLU A 109 -3.12 -10.67 -16.11
C GLU A 109 -2.15 -9.56 -16.47
N TYR A 110 -2.63 -8.32 -16.48
CA TYR A 110 -1.79 -7.15 -16.74
C TYR A 110 -0.67 -7.01 -15.72
N ILE A 111 -0.95 -7.18 -14.41
CA ILE A 111 0.07 -7.10 -13.36
C ILE A 111 1.12 -8.21 -13.53
N ILE A 112 0.71 -9.44 -13.79
CA ILE A 112 1.61 -10.58 -14.00
C ILE A 112 2.49 -10.36 -15.23
N GLN A 113 1.91 -9.83 -16.31
CA GLN A 113 2.67 -9.46 -17.49
C GLN A 113 3.72 -8.39 -17.18
N LEU A 114 3.34 -7.31 -16.49
CA LEU A 114 4.27 -6.26 -16.09
C LEU A 114 5.39 -6.80 -15.18
N GLN A 115 5.05 -7.66 -14.23
CA GLN A 115 6.05 -8.29 -13.36
C GLN A 115 7.10 -9.05 -14.18
N SER A 116 6.66 -9.80 -15.19
CA SER A 116 7.56 -10.51 -16.09
C SER A 116 8.40 -9.55 -16.97
N GLU A 117 7.79 -8.49 -17.49
CA GLU A 117 8.46 -7.49 -18.33
C GLU A 117 9.57 -6.74 -17.58
N TYR A 118 9.29 -6.32 -16.34
CA TYR A 118 10.25 -5.62 -15.49
C TYR A 118 11.19 -6.58 -14.75
N GLY A 119 10.90 -7.89 -14.71
CA GLY A 119 11.72 -8.88 -14.01
C GLY A 119 11.79 -8.66 -12.49
N ILE A 120 10.73 -8.11 -11.87
CA ILE A 120 10.70 -7.89 -10.42
C ILE A 120 10.35 -9.18 -9.69
N PRO A 121 10.98 -9.48 -8.54
CA PRO A 121 10.51 -10.56 -7.67
C PRO A 121 9.08 -10.25 -7.20
N ALA A 122 8.12 -11.13 -7.48
CA ALA A 122 6.72 -10.90 -7.06
C ALA A 122 6.62 -10.72 -5.53
N ALA A 123 7.42 -11.44 -4.75
CA ALA A 123 7.51 -11.31 -3.30
C ALA A 123 7.98 -9.92 -2.80
N SER A 124 8.54 -9.07 -3.68
CA SER A 124 8.88 -7.69 -3.34
C SER A 124 7.71 -6.70 -3.50
N VAL A 125 6.52 -7.19 -3.82
CA VAL A 125 5.31 -6.38 -3.96
C VAL A 125 4.20 -6.93 -3.08
N ILE A 126 3.64 -6.08 -2.25
CA ILE A 126 2.53 -6.37 -1.35
C ILE A 126 1.35 -5.51 -1.79
N PHE A 127 0.25 -6.13 -2.17
CA PHE A 127 -0.98 -5.39 -2.50
C PHE A 127 -1.84 -5.19 -1.25
N GLU A 128 -2.25 -3.95 -1.00
CA GLU A 128 -3.08 -3.56 0.14
C GLU A 128 -4.56 -3.55 -0.27
N ILE A 129 -5.40 -4.23 0.49
CA ILE A 129 -6.84 -4.27 0.30
C ILE A 129 -7.48 -3.45 1.42
N THR A 130 -8.09 -2.31 1.05
CA THR A 130 -8.59 -1.31 2.01
C THR A 130 -10.04 -1.49 2.42
N ARG A 131 -10.85 -2.24 1.66
CA ARG A 131 -12.30 -2.33 1.89
C ARG A 131 -12.77 -3.74 2.19
N SER A 132 -14.01 -3.84 2.72
CA SER A 132 -14.63 -5.11 3.05
C SER A 132 -14.75 -6.02 1.83
N ALA A 133 -14.61 -7.33 2.04
CA ALA A 133 -14.82 -8.32 0.98
C ALA A 133 -16.25 -8.29 0.39
N GLU A 134 -17.22 -7.61 1.04
CA GLU A 134 -18.56 -7.40 0.49
C GLU A 134 -18.56 -6.62 -0.84
N GLU A 135 -17.48 -5.87 -1.12
CA GLU A 135 -17.30 -5.14 -2.39
C GLU A 135 -16.54 -5.97 -3.45
N LEU A 136 -15.98 -7.12 -3.07
CA LEU A 136 -15.32 -8.03 -3.99
C LEU A 136 -16.34 -8.98 -4.63
N ALA A 137 -16.37 -8.96 -5.96
CA ALA A 137 -17.08 -9.98 -6.74
C ALA A 137 -16.26 -11.28 -6.75
N GLN A 138 -16.85 -12.37 -7.20
CA GLN A 138 -16.15 -13.64 -7.40
C GLN A 138 -14.90 -13.48 -8.29
N SER A 139 -14.98 -12.65 -9.34
CA SER A 139 -13.82 -12.31 -10.19
C SER A 139 -12.67 -11.67 -9.42
N GLY A 140 -12.99 -10.83 -8.42
CA GLY A 140 -12.00 -10.21 -7.55
C GLY A 140 -11.25 -11.23 -6.68
N GLU A 141 -11.97 -12.19 -6.11
CA GLU A 141 -11.38 -13.28 -5.35
C GLU A 141 -10.47 -14.18 -6.23
N GLU A 142 -10.94 -14.49 -7.44
CA GLU A 142 -10.17 -15.25 -8.42
C GLU A 142 -8.90 -14.49 -8.84
N ASN A 143 -8.97 -13.18 -9.01
CA ASN A 143 -7.82 -12.34 -9.35
C ASN A 143 -6.81 -12.27 -8.20
N ILE A 144 -7.26 -12.15 -6.95
CA ILE A 144 -6.38 -12.25 -5.76
C ILE A 144 -5.65 -13.60 -5.78
N GLN A 145 -6.37 -14.69 -6.01
CA GLN A 145 -5.76 -16.02 -6.06
C GLN A 145 -4.76 -16.18 -7.20
N ARG A 146 -5.02 -15.59 -8.39
CA ARG A 146 -4.07 -15.58 -9.51
C ARG A 146 -2.79 -14.83 -9.16
N LEU A 147 -2.92 -13.66 -8.53
CA LEU A 147 -1.78 -12.85 -8.09
C LEU A 147 -0.96 -13.58 -7.01
N ARG A 148 -1.61 -14.24 -6.05
CA ARG A 148 -0.93 -15.09 -5.06
C ARG A 148 -0.17 -16.24 -5.71
N ASN A 149 -0.78 -16.92 -6.66
CA ASN A 149 -0.13 -18.01 -7.40
C ASN A 149 1.07 -17.53 -8.22
N ALA A 150 1.09 -16.25 -8.60
CA ALA A 150 2.24 -15.60 -9.24
C ALA A 150 3.31 -15.14 -8.21
N GLY A 151 3.07 -15.30 -6.90
CA GLY A 151 4.01 -15.02 -5.82
C GLY A 151 3.87 -13.64 -5.18
N PHE A 152 2.83 -12.87 -5.51
CA PHE A 152 2.54 -11.61 -4.83
C PHE A 152 1.96 -11.84 -3.44
N SER A 153 2.25 -10.93 -2.50
CA SER A 153 1.69 -10.92 -1.15
C SER A 153 0.56 -9.90 -1.04
N PHE A 154 -0.30 -10.10 -0.03
CA PHE A 154 -1.42 -9.21 0.26
C PHE A 154 -1.38 -8.72 1.71
N ALA A 155 -1.88 -7.52 1.93
CA ALA A 155 -2.06 -6.91 3.23
C ALA A 155 -3.52 -6.49 3.43
N TRP A 156 -4.09 -6.79 4.60
CA TRP A 156 -5.30 -6.09 5.05
C TRP A 156 -4.92 -4.72 5.60
N ASP A 157 -5.51 -3.68 5.02
CA ASP A 157 -5.29 -2.31 5.45
C ASP A 157 -6.36 -1.82 6.45
N ASP A 158 -6.11 -0.71 7.15
CA ASP A 158 -7.03 -0.04 8.08
C ASP A 158 -7.56 -0.98 9.20
N ILE A 159 -6.70 -1.76 9.84
CA ILE A 159 -7.06 -2.59 10.99
C ILE A 159 -7.02 -1.74 12.27
N GLY A 160 -8.20 -1.31 12.74
CA GLY A 160 -8.34 -0.45 13.91
C GLY A 160 -9.03 -1.07 15.11
N THR A 161 -9.70 -2.23 14.94
CA THR A 161 -10.47 -2.91 15.97
C THR A 161 -10.26 -4.42 15.96
N LEU A 162 -10.66 -5.11 17.04
CA LEU A 162 -10.67 -6.58 17.07
C LEU A 162 -11.63 -7.17 16.03
N ASP A 163 -12.78 -6.52 15.85
CA ASP A 163 -13.76 -6.94 14.85
C ASP A 163 -13.19 -6.87 13.43
N ASP A 164 -12.36 -5.84 13.14
CA ASP A 164 -11.68 -5.75 11.84
C ASP A 164 -10.76 -6.96 11.62
N VAL A 165 -9.94 -7.32 12.62
CA VAL A 165 -9.06 -8.49 12.52
C VAL A 165 -9.87 -9.74 12.25
N GLN A 166 -10.89 -10.01 13.08
CA GLN A 166 -11.70 -11.23 13.00
C GLN A 166 -12.45 -11.32 11.66
N ASN A 167 -13.08 -10.23 11.23
CA ASN A 167 -13.84 -10.20 9.99
C ASN A 167 -12.94 -10.34 8.76
N LYS A 168 -11.86 -9.58 8.68
CA LYS A 168 -10.96 -9.60 7.52
C LYS A 168 -10.20 -10.92 7.43
N MET A 169 -9.72 -11.46 8.54
CA MET A 169 -9.04 -12.77 8.54
C MET A 169 -9.98 -13.94 8.24
N ALA A 170 -11.27 -13.84 8.59
CA ALA A 170 -12.27 -14.84 8.21
C ALA A 170 -12.60 -14.81 6.70
N GLN A 171 -12.41 -13.67 6.04
CA GLN A 171 -12.68 -13.49 4.62
C GLN A 171 -11.57 -14.04 3.73
N ALA A 172 -10.32 -13.72 4.04
CA ALA A 172 -9.16 -14.25 3.33
C ALA A 172 -7.90 -14.17 4.19
N GLU A 173 -7.04 -15.17 4.08
CA GLU A 173 -5.70 -15.11 4.63
C GLU A 173 -4.89 -14.01 3.91
N CYS A 174 -4.16 -13.20 4.67
CA CYS A 174 -3.18 -12.26 4.14
C CYS A 174 -1.85 -12.44 4.86
N GLU A 175 -0.78 -12.22 4.13
CA GLU A 175 0.58 -12.32 4.65
C GLU A 175 0.92 -11.14 5.57
N PHE A 176 0.20 -10.02 5.39
CA PHE A 176 0.42 -8.78 6.16
C PHE A 176 -0.90 -8.18 6.67
N ILE A 177 -0.78 -7.44 7.76
CA ILE A 177 -1.84 -6.61 8.33
C ILE A 177 -1.24 -5.22 8.60
N LYS A 178 -1.94 -4.16 8.15
CA LYS A 178 -1.58 -2.78 8.49
C LYS A 178 -2.43 -2.31 9.66
N LEU A 179 -1.76 -2.06 10.77
CA LEU A 179 -2.38 -1.57 12.00
C LEU A 179 -2.63 -0.07 11.88
N ASP A 180 -3.90 0.35 11.91
CA ASP A 180 -4.29 1.75 11.78
C ASP A 180 -3.67 2.64 12.87
N ARG A 181 -3.31 3.86 12.48
CA ARG A 181 -2.71 4.89 13.35
C ARG A 181 -3.54 5.20 14.60
N GLU A 182 -4.86 5.06 14.55
CA GLU A 182 -5.72 5.33 15.69
C GLU A 182 -5.45 4.35 16.84
N CYS A 183 -4.98 3.14 16.54
CA CYS A 183 -4.51 2.19 17.55
C CYS A 183 -3.35 2.76 18.38
N LEU A 184 -2.51 3.60 17.79
CA LEU A 184 -1.32 4.16 18.44
C LEU A 184 -1.56 5.52 19.11
N ARG A 185 -2.64 6.24 18.74
CA ARG A 185 -2.89 7.61 19.20
C ARG A 185 -3.45 7.72 20.61
N ASN A 186 -4.32 6.83 21.00
CA ASN A 186 -5.17 7.05 22.17
C ASN A 186 -4.59 6.57 23.51
N GLY A 187 -3.29 6.23 23.58
CA GLY A 187 -2.67 5.76 24.82
C GLY A 187 -3.32 4.49 25.41
N ASN A 188 -4.27 3.88 24.70
CA ASN A 188 -4.98 2.68 25.12
C ASN A 188 -4.16 1.44 24.75
N SER A 189 -3.01 1.30 25.39
CA SER A 189 -2.05 0.23 25.16
C SER A 189 -2.67 -1.16 25.28
N GLU A 190 -3.72 -1.33 26.07
CA GLU A 190 -4.39 -2.59 26.31
C GLU A 190 -5.19 -3.04 25.06
N LYS A 191 -6.03 -2.17 24.49
CA LYS A 191 -6.76 -2.48 23.25
C LYS A 191 -5.83 -2.70 22.06
N THR A 192 -4.81 -1.87 21.93
CA THR A 192 -3.79 -2.05 20.87
C THR A 192 -3.10 -3.40 21.01
N TYR A 193 -2.77 -3.80 22.23
CA TYR A 193 -2.20 -5.10 22.52
C TYR A 193 -3.13 -6.25 22.14
N GLU A 194 -4.42 -6.17 22.50
CA GLU A 194 -5.41 -7.16 22.12
C GLU A 194 -5.51 -7.32 20.59
N ILE A 195 -5.54 -6.22 19.84
CA ILE A 195 -5.57 -6.23 18.37
C ILE A 195 -4.30 -6.89 17.81
N ILE A 196 -3.11 -6.54 18.33
CA ILE A 196 -1.84 -7.13 17.92
C ILE A 196 -1.83 -8.64 18.21
N CYS A 197 -2.26 -9.05 19.39
CA CYS A 197 -2.33 -10.48 19.77
C CYS A 197 -3.28 -11.26 18.87
N GLU A 198 -4.42 -10.68 18.51
CA GLU A 198 -5.37 -11.32 17.61
C GLU A 198 -4.81 -11.46 16.20
N ALA A 199 -4.22 -10.37 15.67
CA ALA A 199 -3.56 -10.36 14.37
C ALA A 199 -2.43 -11.40 14.29
N GLN A 200 -1.63 -11.55 15.35
CA GLN A 200 -0.54 -12.53 15.39
C GLN A 200 -0.99 -13.98 15.34
N LYS A 201 -2.24 -14.30 15.73
CA LYS A 201 -2.78 -15.67 15.62
C LYS A 201 -2.93 -16.13 14.17
N SER A 202 -3.04 -15.22 13.24
CA SER A 202 -3.13 -15.51 11.80
C SER A 202 -1.78 -15.76 11.13
N ASN A 203 -0.66 -15.65 11.84
CA ASN A 203 0.71 -15.66 11.32
C ASN A 203 1.02 -14.52 10.32
N ALA A 204 0.17 -13.52 10.19
CA ALA A 204 0.42 -12.35 9.36
C ALA A 204 1.46 -11.44 10.02
N ALA A 205 2.36 -10.88 9.21
CA ALA A 205 3.29 -9.84 9.66
C ALA A 205 2.54 -8.52 9.82
N ILE A 206 2.85 -7.76 10.89
CA ILE A 206 2.17 -6.49 11.17
C ILE A 206 3.06 -5.33 10.72
N ILE A 207 2.49 -4.41 9.93
CA ILE A 207 3.05 -3.10 9.61
C ILE A 207 2.25 -2.06 10.42
N ALA A 208 2.89 -1.42 11.40
CA ALA A 208 2.23 -0.39 12.19
C ALA A 208 2.27 0.97 11.49
N GLU A 209 1.12 1.64 11.40
CA GLU A 209 0.99 2.93 10.76
C GLU A 209 0.95 4.09 11.75
N GLY A 210 1.29 5.29 11.25
CA GLY A 210 1.18 6.54 12.01
C GLY A 210 2.06 6.61 13.24
N VAL A 211 3.22 5.95 13.23
CA VAL A 211 4.20 6.05 14.32
C VAL A 211 4.79 7.46 14.35
N GLU A 212 4.61 8.16 15.47
CA GLU A 212 5.03 9.55 15.65
C GLU A 212 6.10 9.71 16.75
N THR A 213 6.27 8.72 17.64
CA THR A 213 7.15 8.82 18.80
C THR A 213 8.00 7.57 19.03
N MET A 214 9.17 7.74 19.65
CA MET A 214 10.01 6.62 20.09
C MET A 214 9.35 5.74 21.16
N GLY A 215 8.42 6.29 21.92
CA GLY A 215 7.63 5.50 22.88
C GLY A 215 6.75 4.47 22.18
N GLN A 216 6.12 4.85 21.05
CA GLN A 216 5.34 3.93 20.23
C GLN A 216 6.22 2.84 19.62
N THR A 217 7.42 3.15 19.11
CA THR A 217 8.35 2.11 18.59
C THR A 217 8.75 1.12 19.67
N SER A 218 9.02 1.59 20.88
CA SER A 218 9.38 0.72 22.00
C SER A 218 8.21 -0.20 22.41
N MET A 219 7.00 0.30 22.36
CA MET A 219 5.79 -0.48 22.64
C MET A 219 5.59 -1.56 21.57
N LEU A 220 5.67 -1.19 20.28
CA LEU A 220 5.54 -2.12 19.15
C LEU A 220 6.57 -3.25 19.22
N LEU A 221 7.83 -2.93 19.48
CA LEU A 221 8.91 -3.93 19.62
C LEU A 221 8.66 -4.90 20.79
N LYS A 222 8.13 -4.44 21.92
CA LYS A 222 7.76 -5.32 23.06
C LYS A 222 6.71 -6.35 22.66
N HIS A 223 5.90 -6.06 21.66
CA HIS A 223 4.87 -6.95 21.13
C HIS A 223 5.26 -7.63 19.82
N ASN A 224 6.57 -7.69 19.50
CA ASN A 224 7.11 -8.31 18.30
C ASN A 224 6.60 -7.69 16.96
N VAL A 225 6.14 -6.45 16.98
CA VAL A 225 5.84 -5.70 15.76
C VAL A 225 7.09 -4.98 15.33
N VAL A 226 7.68 -5.42 14.21
CA VAL A 226 9.01 -4.96 13.77
C VAL A 226 8.94 -4.06 12.52
N LEU A 227 7.81 -4.00 11.82
CA LEU A 227 7.65 -3.11 10.67
C LEU A 227 6.75 -1.94 11.03
N ALA A 228 7.15 -0.74 10.63
CA ALA A 228 6.39 0.46 10.91
C ALA A 228 6.64 1.57 9.90
N GLN A 229 5.62 2.41 9.72
CA GLN A 229 5.69 3.68 9.02
C GLN A 229 5.04 4.79 9.82
N GLY A 230 5.46 6.03 9.60
CA GLY A 230 4.88 7.19 10.27
C GLY A 230 5.77 8.42 10.22
N PHE A 231 5.26 9.51 10.77
CA PHE A 231 5.94 10.81 10.72
C PHE A 231 7.18 10.89 11.58
N LEU A 232 7.37 9.93 12.48
CA LEU A 232 8.65 9.76 13.19
C LEU A 232 9.81 9.54 12.21
N PHE A 233 9.58 8.80 11.12
CA PHE A 233 10.59 8.45 10.14
C PHE A 233 10.57 9.38 8.94
N SER A 234 9.42 9.48 8.28
CA SER A 234 9.20 10.37 7.14
C SER A 234 7.71 10.58 6.86
N ARG A 235 7.39 11.74 6.32
CA ARG A 235 6.14 11.94 5.57
C ARG A 235 6.27 11.30 4.19
N PRO A 236 5.16 11.09 3.46
CA PRO A 236 5.24 10.75 2.04
C PRO A 236 6.07 11.78 1.27
N ILE A 237 7.08 11.33 0.54
CA ILE A 237 8.03 12.17 -0.21
C ILE A 237 8.10 11.77 -1.69
N LYS A 238 8.67 12.63 -2.51
CA LYS A 238 8.90 12.35 -3.92
C LYS A 238 9.92 11.23 -4.11
N LYS A 239 9.80 10.49 -5.19
CA LYS A 239 10.72 9.39 -5.55
C LYS A 239 12.20 9.81 -5.48
N LEU A 240 12.54 10.98 -6.02
CA LEU A 240 13.93 11.46 -6.02
C LEU A 240 14.46 11.69 -4.60
N ASP A 241 13.66 12.36 -3.75
CA ASP A 241 14.04 12.60 -2.34
C ASP A 241 14.17 11.27 -1.59
N PHE A 242 13.29 10.30 -1.90
CA PHE A 242 13.34 8.96 -1.32
C PHE A 242 14.64 8.23 -1.68
N LEU A 243 15.01 8.22 -2.97
CA LEU A 243 16.25 7.60 -3.44
C LEU A 243 17.48 8.21 -2.76
N GLN A 244 17.52 9.53 -2.64
CA GLN A 244 18.64 10.23 -2.00
C GLN A 244 18.78 9.93 -0.52
N ASN A 245 17.66 9.73 0.18
CA ASN A 245 17.66 9.56 1.63
C ASN A 245 17.78 8.10 2.09
N TYR A 246 17.28 7.13 1.29
CA TYR A 246 17.07 5.76 1.78
C TYR A 246 17.65 4.66 0.88
N ILE A 247 18.03 4.95 -0.38
CA ILE A 247 18.50 3.93 -1.33
C ILE A 247 19.98 4.19 -1.67
N HIS A 248 20.85 3.59 -0.88
CA HIS A 248 22.31 3.74 -0.99
C HIS A 248 22.96 2.42 -1.38
#